data_d5910ab2db32d0b7c9afe61853945064
#
_entry.id   d5910ab2db32d0b7c9afe61853945064
#
_cell.length_a   1.000
_cell.length_b   1.000
_cell.length_c   1.000
_cell.angle_alpha   90.00
_cell.angle_beta   90.00
_cell.angle_gamma   90.00
#
_symmetry.space_group_name_H-M   'P 1'
#
loop_
_entity.id
_entity.type
_entity.pdbx_description
1 polymer ?
#
loop_
_entity_poly.entity_id
_entity_poly.type
_entity_poly.pdbx_seq_one_letter_code
_entity_poly.pdbx_strand_id
1 'polypeptide(L)'
;ARRRGASDAGGERPEEQAGFPIGGGFVATQDELTRPPPAAAVAWPFPYRSAGELLAFCAQSACSIAGIALANERALRPLEAVQAGLDGLRRAMFDCMDRGLAARGSLPGGLGVQGRAAALRGRLQRAGSGPLDGLDWVNAYAVAVNEENAAGGRVVTAPTNAAAGVVPA
;
A
#
# COMPACT_ATOMS: atom_id res chain seq x y z
N ALA A 1 37.29 44.92 4.03
CA ALA A 1 36.15 44.72 4.93
C ALA A 1 35.97 43.24 5.19
N ARG A 2 36.39 42.80 6.37
CA ARG A 2 36.19 41.44 6.87
C ARG A 2 34.72 41.25 7.26
N ARG A 3 34.02 40.25 6.72
CA ARG A 3 32.80 39.74 7.33
C ARG A 3 33.10 38.46 8.08
N ARG A 4 32.78 38.52 9.36
CA ARG A 4 32.86 37.43 10.34
C ARG A 4 31.76 36.41 10.08
N GLY A 5 32.10 35.17 10.45
CA GLY A 5 31.42 33.94 10.36
C GLY A 5 29.99 33.91 10.92
N ALA A 6 29.18 33.09 10.24
CA ALA A 6 28.00 32.48 10.81
C ALA A 6 28.44 31.12 11.37
N SER A 7 28.16 30.89 12.63
CA SER A 7 28.34 29.63 13.35
C SER A 7 27.50 28.52 12.67
N ASP A 8 28.22 27.50 12.29
CA ASP A 8 27.66 26.21 11.84
C ASP A 8 27.01 25.55 13.07
N ALA A 9 25.67 25.63 13.14
CA ALA A 9 24.92 24.83 14.07
C ALA A 9 24.90 23.41 13.48
N GLY A 10 25.72 22.53 14.07
CA GLY A 10 25.76 21.10 13.75
C GLY A 10 24.42 20.42 14.00
N GLY A 11 23.56 20.45 13.02
CA GLY A 11 22.45 19.53 12.92
C GLY A 11 23.00 18.22 12.39
N GLU A 12 23.01 17.19 13.23
CA GLU A 12 23.23 15.80 12.78
C GLU A 12 22.28 15.53 11.62
N ARG A 13 22.84 15.30 10.44
CA ARG A 13 22.06 14.78 9.30
C ARG A 13 21.57 13.40 9.73
N PRO A 14 20.27 13.08 9.57
CA PRO A 14 19.81 11.72 9.82
C PRO A 14 20.68 10.79 8.96
N GLU A 15 21.23 9.74 9.56
CA GLU A 15 22.00 8.72 8.84
C GLU A 15 21.11 8.18 7.71
N GLU A 16 21.56 8.38 6.49
CA GLU A 16 20.88 7.89 5.28
C GLU A 16 21.07 6.37 5.24
N GLN A 17 20.10 5.64 5.76
CA GLN A 17 20.13 4.19 5.82
C GLN A 17 19.88 3.66 4.41
N ALA A 18 20.90 3.07 3.79
CA ALA A 18 20.78 2.47 2.47
C ALA A 18 19.81 1.27 2.54
N GLY A 19 18.70 1.37 1.80
CA GLY A 19 17.73 0.30 1.66
C GLY A 19 17.94 -0.45 0.34
N PHE A 20 17.96 -1.78 0.39
CA PHE A 20 18.12 -2.63 -0.79
C PHE A 20 16.78 -3.28 -1.16
N PRO A 21 16.28 -3.10 -2.39
CA PRO A 21 15.07 -3.78 -2.83
C PRO A 21 15.34 -5.27 -3.01
N ILE A 22 14.58 -6.10 -2.28
CA ILE A 22 14.68 -7.56 -2.33
C ILE A 22 13.56 -8.25 -3.10
N GLY A 23 12.81 -7.49 -3.90
CA GLY A 23 11.66 -7.97 -4.68
C GLY A 23 10.34 -7.86 -3.93
N GLY A 24 9.22 -7.95 -4.65
CA GLY A 24 7.88 -7.87 -4.06
C GLY A 24 7.56 -6.56 -3.34
N GLY A 25 8.31 -5.49 -3.55
CA GLY A 25 8.13 -4.22 -2.86
C GLY A 25 8.76 -4.14 -1.46
N PHE A 26 9.48 -5.16 -1.04
CA PHE A 26 10.22 -5.16 0.22
C PHE A 26 11.57 -4.45 0.07
N VAL A 27 11.93 -3.69 1.09
CA VAL A 27 13.23 -3.05 1.21
C VAL A 27 13.87 -3.56 2.49
N ALA A 28 15.09 -4.06 2.39
CA ALA A 28 15.87 -4.49 3.54
C ALA A 28 17.07 -3.57 3.75
N THR A 29 17.43 -3.33 4.99
CA THR A 29 18.69 -2.69 5.34
C THR A 29 19.86 -3.66 5.16
N GLN A 30 21.08 -3.16 5.07
CA GLN A 30 22.26 -4.00 4.94
C GLN A 30 22.42 -4.98 6.12
N ASP A 31 22.06 -4.57 7.32
CA ASP A 31 22.08 -5.42 8.51
C ASP A 31 21.04 -6.53 8.46
N GLU A 32 19.85 -6.26 7.91
CA GLU A 32 18.81 -7.27 7.71
C GLU A 32 19.16 -8.30 6.65
N LEU A 33 19.92 -7.91 5.62
CA LEU A 33 20.43 -8.85 4.60
C LEU A 33 21.50 -9.78 5.13
N THR A 34 22.28 -9.33 6.11
CA THR A 34 23.38 -10.10 6.70
C THR A 34 22.96 -10.90 7.93
N ARG A 35 21.86 -10.52 8.58
CA ARG A 35 21.32 -11.22 9.75
C ARG A 35 20.21 -12.17 9.26
N PRO A 36 20.39 -13.51 9.45
CA PRO A 36 19.28 -14.42 9.20
C PRO A 36 18.08 -13.99 10.08
N PRO A 37 16.85 -13.95 9.52
CA PRO A 37 15.68 -13.60 10.31
C PRO A 37 15.63 -14.52 11.53
N PRO A 38 15.33 -14.00 12.73
CA PRO A 38 15.16 -14.85 13.89
C PRO A 38 14.07 -15.86 13.55
N ALA A 39 14.43 -17.12 13.54
CA ALA A 39 13.52 -18.23 13.33
C ALA A 39 12.67 -18.41 14.60
N ALA A 40 11.84 -17.43 14.91
CA ALA A 40 10.66 -17.68 15.71
C ALA A 40 9.72 -18.45 14.79
N ALA A 41 9.78 -19.76 14.85
CA ALA A 41 8.83 -20.62 14.16
C ALA A 41 7.45 -20.35 14.75
N VAL A 42 6.73 -19.39 14.16
CA VAL A 42 5.33 -19.17 14.49
C VAL A 42 4.59 -20.44 14.10
N ALA A 43 4.01 -21.13 15.06
CA ALA A 43 3.16 -22.27 14.80
C ALA A 43 1.84 -21.75 14.20
N TRP A 44 1.78 -21.70 12.88
CA TRP A 44 0.58 -21.34 12.15
C TRP A 44 -0.50 -22.40 12.37
N PRO A 45 -1.72 -22.04 12.76
CA PRO A 45 -2.85 -22.97 12.84
C PRO A 45 -3.14 -23.66 11.51
N PHE A 46 -2.98 -22.94 10.40
CA PHE A 46 -3.20 -23.43 9.05
C PHE A 46 -1.99 -23.06 8.15
N PRO A 47 -0.90 -23.83 8.22
CA PRO A 47 0.28 -23.57 7.39
C PRO A 47 0.01 -24.05 5.95
N TYR A 48 0.01 -23.16 4.97
CA TYR A 48 -0.16 -23.49 3.55
C TYR A 48 0.95 -22.85 2.71
N ARG A 49 1.34 -23.56 1.65
CA ARG A 49 2.34 -23.11 0.65
C ARG A 49 1.75 -23.01 -0.76
N SER A 50 0.52 -23.46 -0.94
CA SER A 50 -0.18 -23.45 -2.22
C SER A 50 -1.66 -23.11 -2.06
N ALA A 51 -2.29 -22.66 -3.14
CA ALA A 51 -3.73 -22.44 -3.17
C ALA A 51 -4.51 -23.74 -2.93
N GLY A 52 -4.01 -24.89 -3.41
CA GLY A 52 -4.61 -26.18 -3.17
C GLY A 52 -4.67 -26.55 -1.69
N GLU A 53 -3.56 -26.36 -0.95
CA GLU A 53 -3.52 -26.58 0.50
C GLU A 53 -4.46 -25.62 1.24
N LEU A 54 -4.50 -24.34 0.86
CA LEU A 54 -5.42 -23.35 1.45
C LEU A 54 -6.87 -23.78 1.27
N LEU A 55 -7.26 -24.23 0.06
CA LEU A 55 -8.62 -24.69 -0.20
C LEU A 55 -8.94 -26.00 0.54
N ALA A 56 -7.95 -26.89 0.70
CA ALA A 56 -8.11 -28.09 1.52
C ALA A 56 -8.38 -27.74 2.99
N PHE A 57 -7.66 -26.78 3.57
CA PHE A 57 -7.95 -26.28 4.92
C PHE A 57 -9.33 -25.64 5.03
N CYS A 58 -9.75 -24.87 4.04
CA CYS A 58 -11.10 -24.30 4.00
C CYS A 58 -12.18 -25.42 4.05
N ALA A 59 -12.01 -26.45 3.25
CA ALA A 59 -12.96 -27.59 3.21
C ALA A 59 -12.97 -28.38 4.52
N GLN A 60 -11.81 -28.67 5.10
CA GLN A 60 -11.68 -29.43 6.34
C GLN A 60 -12.23 -28.72 7.56
N SER A 61 -12.05 -27.40 7.64
CA SER A 61 -12.48 -26.57 8.78
C SER A 61 -13.83 -25.89 8.58
N ALA A 62 -14.49 -26.08 7.44
CA ALA A 62 -15.71 -25.37 7.03
C ALA A 62 -15.55 -23.83 7.13
N CYS A 63 -14.34 -23.32 6.89
CA CYS A 63 -14.00 -21.91 6.94
C CYS A 63 -13.79 -21.33 5.54
N SER A 64 -14.04 -20.03 5.38
CA SER A 64 -13.64 -19.30 4.19
C SER A 64 -12.12 -19.04 4.18
N ILE A 65 -11.57 -18.66 3.01
CA ILE A 65 -10.18 -18.21 2.88
C ILE A 65 -9.88 -17.08 3.88
N ALA A 66 -10.79 -16.11 4.03
CA ALA A 66 -10.67 -15.04 5.01
C ALA A 66 -10.65 -15.55 6.45
N GLY A 67 -11.44 -16.61 6.76
CA GLY A 67 -11.43 -17.25 8.06
C GLY A 67 -10.10 -17.91 8.39
N ILE A 68 -9.52 -18.63 7.45
CA ILE A 68 -8.18 -19.25 7.56
C ILE A 68 -7.10 -18.16 7.76
N ALA A 69 -7.12 -17.10 6.96
CA ALA A 69 -6.17 -15.99 7.08
C ALA A 69 -6.30 -15.30 8.46
N LEU A 70 -7.52 -15.04 8.91
CA LEU A 70 -7.76 -14.44 10.22
C LEU A 70 -7.29 -15.35 11.37
N ALA A 71 -7.49 -16.65 11.27
CA ALA A 71 -7.02 -17.61 12.28
C ALA A 71 -5.49 -17.60 12.39
N ASN A 72 -4.80 -17.53 11.25
CA ASN A 72 -3.34 -17.40 11.21
C ASN A 72 -2.88 -16.06 11.82
N GLU A 73 -3.50 -14.94 11.46
CA GLU A 73 -3.18 -13.63 12.05
C GLU A 73 -3.37 -13.59 13.58
N ARG A 74 -4.40 -14.26 14.08
CA ARG A 74 -4.68 -14.36 15.53
C ARG A 74 -3.66 -15.20 16.30
N ALA A 75 -2.89 -16.02 15.63
CA ALA A 75 -1.76 -16.72 16.26
C ALA A 75 -0.58 -15.77 16.52
N LEU A 76 -0.50 -14.65 15.80
CA LEU A 76 0.55 -13.64 15.95
C LEU A 76 0.18 -12.53 16.92
N ARG A 77 -1.10 -12.16 16.98
CA ARG A 77 -1.56 -10.98 17.70
C ARG A 77 -3.03 -11.09 18.14
N PRO A 78 -3.47 -10.37 19.18
CA PRO A 78 -4.86 -10.35 19.61
C PRO A 78 -5.80 -9.86 18.49
N LEU A 79 -7.06 -10.32 18.53
CA LEU A 79 -8.06 -9.98 17.52
C LEU A 79 -8.26 -8.47 17.37
N GLU A 80 -8.26 -7.73 18.47
CA GLU A 80 -8.42 -6.28 18.50
C GLU A 80 -7.27 -5.59 17.73
N ALA A 81 -6.05 -6.10 17.85
CA ALA A 81 -4.90 -5.58 17.11
C ALA A 81 -5.00 -5.89 15.61
N VAL A 82 -5.51 -7.07 15.25
CA VAL A 82 -5.78 -7.41 13.83
C VAL A 82 -6.84 -6.48 13.26
N GLN A 83 -7.95 -6.28 13.96
CA GLN A 83 -9.04 -5.40 13.52
C GLN A 83 -8.57 -3.96 13.37
N ALA A 84 -7.86 -3.43 14.36
CA ALA A 84 -7.29 -2.07 14.31
C ALA A 84 -6.32 -1.91 13.12
N GLY A 85 -5.51 -2.95 12.83
CA GLY A 85 -4.62 -2.98 11.67
C GLY A 85 -5.38 -2.93 10.35
N LEU A 86 -6.40 -3.77 10.19
CA LEU A 86 -7.26 -3.79 8.99
C LEU A 86 -8.00 -2.46 8.79
N ASP A 87 -8.52 -1.86 9.86
CA ASP A 87 -9.15 -0.53 9.80
C ASP A 87 -8.15 0.56 9.42
N GLY A 88 -6.90 0.44 9.88
CA GLY A 88 -5.82 1.33 9.48
C GLY A 88 -5.50 1.23 7.99
N LEU A 89 -5.41 0.01 7.46
CA LEU A 89 -5.21 -0.23 6.02
C LEU A 89 -6.38 0.31 5.20
N ARG A 90 -7.61 0.01 5.60
CA ARG A 90 -8.81 0.52 4.94
C ARG A 90 -8.81 2.04 4.87
N ARG A 91 -8.58 2.72 5.98
CA ARG A 91 -8.48 4.19 6.00
C ARG A 91 -7.41 4.71 5.07
N ALA A 92 -6.22 4.12 5.08
CA ALA A 92 -5.14 4.53 4.19
C ALA A 92 -5.48 4.37 2.70
N MET A 93 -6.25 3.33 2.33
CA MET A 93 -6.77 3.14 0.97
C MET A 93 -7.74 4.26 0.56
N PHE A 94 -8.75 4.56 1.40
CA PHE A 94 -9.71 5.63 1.12
C PHE A 94 -9.05 7.00 1.07
N ASP A 95 -8.19 7.33 2.04
CA ASP A 95 -7.45 8.58 2.06
C ASP A 95 -6.59 8.75 0.79
N CYS A 96 -5.99 7.66 0.30
CA CYS A 96 -5.22 7.65 -0.95
C CYS A 96 -6.10 7.96 -2.17
N MET A 97 -7.27 7.31 -2.28
CA MET A 97 -8.23 7.60 -3.36
C MET A 97 -8.68 9.06 -3.33
N ASP A 98 -9.03 9.57 -2.16
CA ASP A 98 -9.49 10.96 -2.00
C ASP A 98 -8.42 11.98 -2.40
N ARG A 99 -7.17 11.76 -1.98
CA ARG A 99 -6.04 12.62 -2.39
C ARG A 99 -5.84 12.58 -3.90
N GLY A 100 -5.79 11.38 -4.52
CA GLY A 100 -5.62 11.22 -5.96
C GLY A 100 -6.75 11.84 -6.77
N LEU A 101 -8.02 11.71 -6.32
CA LEU A 101 -9.18 12.34 -6.95
C LEU A 101 -9.20 13.88 -6.80
N ALA A 102 -8.49 14.42 -5.83
CA ALA A 102 -8.37 15.87 -5.63
C ALA A 102 -7.14 16.46 -6.34
N ALA A 103 -6.10 15.66 -6.58
CA ALA A 103 -4.83 16.08 -7.16
C ALA A 103 -5.00 16.64 -8.57
N ARG A 104 -4.25 17.69 -8.89
CA ARG A 104 -4.27 18.35 -10.20
C ARG A 104 -2.85 18.67 -10.65
N GLY A 105 -2.65 18.76 -11.95
CA GLY A 105 -1.38 19.15 -12.55
C GLY A 105 -0.57 17.96 -13.07
N SER A 106 0.72 18.19 -13.30
CA SER A 106 1.64 17.17 -13.83
C SER A 106 2.14 16.26 -12.72
N LEU A 107 2.23 14.97 -13.03
CA LEU A 107 2.90 13.99 -12.17
C LEU A 107 4.41 14.23 -12.16
N PRO A 108 5.11 13.89 -11.06
CA PRO A 108 6.57 13.99 -10.99
C PRO A 108 7.26 13.16 -12.09
N GLY A 109 8.46 13.58 -12.49
CA GLY A 109 9.26 12.92 -13.50
C GLY A 109 9.41 13.75 -14.77
N GLY A 110 10.32 13.34 -15.64
CA GLY A 110 10.71 14.10 -16.85
C GLY A 110 9.73 14.03 -18.03
N LEU A 111 8.66 13.22 -17.94
CA LEU A 111 7.74 12.96 -19.05
C LEU A 111 6.56 13.96 -19.15
N GLY A 112 6.36 14.84 -18.16
CA GLY A 112 5.27 15.82 -18.14
C GLY A 112 3.86 15.21 -18.15
N VAL A 113 3.69 14.01 -17.62
CA VAL A 113 2.40 13.30 -17.58
C VAL A 113 1.39 14.08 -16.75
N GLN A 114 0.23 14.37 -17.33
CA GLN A 114 -0.86 15.06 -16.64
C GLN A 114 -1.71 14.10 -15.82
N GLY A 115 -2.03 14.46 -14.57
CA GLY A 115 -2.99 13.74 -13.76
C GLY A 115 -4.39 13.79 -14.37
N ARG A 116 -5.10 12.68 -14.36
CA ARG A 116 -6.41 12.48 -15.02
C ARG A 116 -7.54 12.22 -14.04
N ALA A 117 -7.23 11.74 -12.84
CA ALA A 117 -8.22 11.28 -11.86
C ALA A 117 -9.25 12.38 -11.50
N ALA A 118 -8.79 13.60 -11.21
CA ALA A 118 -9.67 14.72 -10.90
C ALA A 118 -10.59 15.11 -12.06
N ALA A 119 -10.09 15.03 -13.30
CA ALA A 119 -10.89 15.31 -14.50
C ALA A 119 -11.92 14.19 -14.75
N LEU A 120 -11.55 12.93 -14.55
CA LEU A 120 -12.46 11.78 -14.62
C LEU A 120 -13.59 11.94 -13.60
N ARG A 121 -13.26 12.17 -12.33
CA ARG A 121 -14.25 12.45 -11.27
C ARG A 121 -15.22 13.57 -11.68
N GLY A 122 -14.70 14.69 -12.16
CA GLY A 122 -15.53 15.83 -12.56
C GLY A 122 -16.45 15.51 -13.75
N ARG A 123 -16.05 14.64 -14.66
CA ARG A 123 -16.93 14.16 -15.75
C ARG A 123 -18.02 13.25 -15.21
N LEU A 124 -17.68 12.26 -14.39
CA LEU A 124 -18.64 11.33 -13.80
C LEU A 124 -19.69 12.00 -12.94
N GLN A 125 -19.29 13.02 -12.16
CA GLN A 125 -20.23 13.81 -11.36
C GLN A 125 -21.24 14.63 -12.18
N ARG A 126 -20.91 14.99 -13.42
CA ARG A 126 -21.78 15.74 -14.35
C ARG A 126 -22.56 14.85 -15.31
N ALA A 127 -22.08 13.64 -15.56
CA ALA A 127 -22.79 12.67 -16.40
C ALA A 127 -24.05 12.20 -15.67
N GLY A 128 -25.13 11.96 -16.39
CA GLY A 128 -26.31 11.27 -15.86
C GLY A 128 -25.98 9.79 -15.61
N SER A 129 -26.84 9.10 -14.85
CA SER A 129 -26.66 7.68 -14.56
C SER A 129 -26.75 6.83 -15.81
N GLY A 130 -25.66 6.15 -16.16
CA GLY A 130 -25.56 5.21 -17.27
C GLY A 130 -25.28 3.78 -16.81
N PRO A 131 -25.50 2.77 -17.65
CA PRO A 131 -25.34 1.36 -17.28
C PRO A 131 -23.87 0.98 -16.95
N LEU A 132 -22.89 1.78 -17.35
CA LEU A 132 -21.45 1.55 -17.11
C LEU A 132 -20.84 2.47 -16.04
N ASP A 133 -21.63 3.32 -15.40
CA ASP A 133 -21.12 4.30 -14.42
C ASP A 133 -20.33 3.66 -13.28
N GLY A 134 -20.78 2.48 -12.80
CA GLY A 134 -20.06 1.75 -11.77
C GLY A 134 -18.64 1.38 -12.20
N LEU A 135 -18.47 0.94 -13.44
CA LEU A 135 -17.15 0.59 -13.98
C LEU A 135 -16.27 1.84 -14.18
N ASP A 136 -16.86 2.94 -14.61
CA ASP A 136 -16.15 4.21 -14.79
C ASP A 136 -15.67 4.78 -13.45
N TRP A 137 -16.47 4.64 -12.38
CA TRP A 137 -16.04 5.01 -11.03
C TRP A 137 -14.89 4.13 -10.53
N VAL A 138 -14.95 2.80 -10.73
CA VAL A 138 -13.85 1.89 -10.41
C VAL A 138 -12.56 2.32 -11.13
N ASN A 139 -12.66 2.64 -12.43
CA ASN A 139 -11.53 3.14 -13.19
C ASN A 139 -10.99 4.47 -12.64
N ALA A 140 -11.87 5.39 -12.23
CA ALA A 140 -11.46 6.67 -11.66
C ALA A 140 -10.71 6.49 -10.33
N TYR A 141 -11.16 5.58 -9.46
CA TYR A 141 -10.47 5.24 -8.22
C TYR A 141 -9.12 4.59 -8.48
N ALA A 142 -9.04 3.61 -9.39
CA ALA A 142 -7.79 2.96 -9.75
C ALA A 142 -6.76 3.95 -10.31
N VAL A 143 -7.19 4.87 -11.18
CA VAL A 143 -6.33 5.94 -11.71
C VAL A 143 -5.87 6.87 -10.59
N ALA A 144 -6.76 7.25 -9.66
CA ALA A 144 -6.43 8.12 -8.53
C ALA A 144 -5.32 7.52 -7.66
N VAL A 145 -5.43 6.24 -7.30
CA VAL A 145 -4.40 5.55 -6.51
C VAL A 145 -3.08 5.44 -7.26
N ASN A 146 -3.11 5.13 -8.56
CA ASN A 146 -1.89 5.04 -9.36
C ASN A 146 -1.19 6.40 -9.53
N GLU A 147 -1.95 7.48 -9.68
CA GLU A 147 -1.40 8.84 -9.75
C GLU A 147 -0.83 9.29 -8.41
N GLU A 148 -1.50 8.98 -7.30
CA GLU A 148 -1.00 9.22 -5.93
C GLU A 148 0.30 8.44 -5.68
N ASN A 149 0.37 7.18 -6.13
CA ASN A 149 1.60 6.37 -6.05
C ASN A 149 2.74 7.00 -6.88
N ALA A 150 2.46 7.43 -8.10
CA ALA A 150 3.44 8.09 -8.96
C ALA A 150 3.91 9.44 -8.38
N ALA A 151 3.07 10.13 -7.62
CA ALA A 151 3.40 11.36 -6.93
C ALA A 151 4.20 11.17 -5.64
N GLY A 152 4.50 9.93 -5.24
CA GLY A 152 5.19 9.61 -4.00
C GLY A 152 4.31 9.66 -2.76
N GLY A 153 2.99 9.64 -2.94
CA GLY A 153 2.03 9.61 -1.85
C GLY A 153 1.95 8.26 -1.14
N ARG A 154 1.28 8.24 0.00
CA ARG A 154 1.11 7.02 0.79
C ARG A 154 0.05 6.12 0.17
N VAL A 155 0.46 4.92 -0.26
CA VAL A 155 -0.41 3.88 -0.80
C VAL A 155 -0.31 2.58 0.01
N VAL A 156 -1.34 1.74 -0.06
CA VAL A 156 -1.27 0.38 0.48
C VAL A 156 -0.90 -0.56 -0.65
N THR A 157 0.17 -1.33 -0.46
CA THR A 157 0.69 -2.26 -1.47
C THR A 157 0.70 -3.69 -0.95
N ALA A 158 0.45 -4.65 -1.84
CA ALA A 158 0.64 -6.08 -1.55
C ALA A 158 0.58 -6.88 -2.86
N PRO A 159 1.60 -7.62 -3.23
CA PRO A 159 3.02 -7.49 -2.87
C PRO A 159 3.77 -6.44 -3.68
N THR A 160 3.11 -5.80 -4.66
CA THR A 160 3.70 -4.77 -5.54
C THR A 160 2.81 -3.54 -5.62
N ASN A 161 3.39 -2.41 -6.05
CA ASN A 161 2.65 -1.15 -6.18
C ASN A 161 1.54 -1.20 -7.26
N ALA A 162 1.66 -2.07 -8.26
CA ALA A 162 0.62 -2.20 -9.29
C ALA A 162 -0.72 -2.63 -8.72
N ALA A 163 -0.74 -3.50 -7.72
CA ALA A 163 -1.96 -3.95 -7.05
C ALA A 163 -2.63 -2.84 -6.20
N ALA A 164 -1.89 -1.79 -5.84
CA ALA A 164 -2.42 -0.68 -5.04
C ALA A 164 -3.61 0.02 -5.68
N GLY A 165 -3.68 0.06 -7.02
CA GLY A 165 -4.81 0.64 -7.75
C GLY A 165 -6.01 -0.29 -7.91
N VAL A 166 -5.85 -1.59 -7.64
CA VAL A 166 -6.91 -2.59 -7.85
C VAL A 166 -7.71 -2.85 -6.58
N VAL A 167 -7.03 -3.05 -5.46
CA VAL A 167 -7.67 -3.45 -4.19
C VAL A 167 -8.57 -2.36 -3.60
N PRO A 168 -8.21 -1.06 -3.61
CA PRO A 168 -9.07 -0.01 -3.08
C PRO A 168 -10.26 0.35 -3.97
N ALA A 169 -10.12 0.15 -5.28
CA ALA A 169 -11.14 0.49 -6.27
C ALA A 169 -12.28 -0.54 -6.28
#